data_bf4bc4ef398524e8a37fe298fb99794d
#
_entry.id   bf4bc4ef398524e8a37fe298fb99794d
#
_cell.length_a   1.000
_cell.length_b   1.000
_cell.length_c   1.000
_cell.angle_alpha   90.00
_cell.angle_beta   90.00
_cell.angle_gamma   90.00
#
_symmetry.space_group_name_H-M   'P 1'
#
loop_
_entity.id
_entity.type
_entity.pdbx_description
1 polymer ?
#
loop_
_entity_poly.entity_id
_entity_poly.type
_entity_poly.pdbx_seq_one_letter_code
_entity_poly.pdbx_strand_id
1 'polypeptide(L)'
;EDTTSGPPHSPPTPPVVPPAPPVVTPPAPTQKPSAYDRDFYLEPSRLSVVKNEPNAELKKLYYQVYGTPCGGWYDGVSPNVAKNEDWLKNFVEGAERAQKTPIVVLYGIPNRDCGSFSKGGHPTAASYKAWIDRVSAIIGQRRAVVIVEPDAINYCGHKRGTPAYNERAELLSYAARILQKNNPNVATYIHAGNSVLTTNHPEAIAQAIIDGGLQYMRGFALNVSGLGGTLEEQQGAEKFVAYLASKGFKDKYYVIDTGRSGINRPKHQNANAPYNSCNNFNAALGPRSTTRTTGAHADAYLWINGGGGSDGECNMGAPAAGKPYPEYTKHLVENAIRVKSIEILEVPESLE
;
A
#
# COMPACT_ATOMS: atom_id res chain seq x y z
N GLU A 1 -20.21 -8.21 83.15
CA GLU A 1 -19.85 -6.91 82.59
C GLU A 1 -18.58 -7.08 81.76
N ASP A 2 -18.79 -7.27 80.46
CA ASP A 2 -17.67 -7.39 79.55
C ASP A 2 -17.98 -6.54 78.31
N THR A 3 -17.35 -5.40 78.22
CA THR A 3 -17.45 -4.43 77.13
C THR A 3 -16.27 -4.66 76.19
N THR A 4 -16.47 -5.44 75.11
CA THR A 4 -15.54 -5.50 73.98
C THR A 4 -15.88 -4.43 72.94
N SER A 5 -15.13 -3.32 72.95
CA SER A 5 -15.16 -2.32 71.91
C SER A 5 -14.37 -2.83 70.68
N GLY A 6 -15.05 -3.10 69.59
CA GLY A 6 -14.43 -3.41 68.31
C GLY A 6 -13.68 -2.22 67.69
N PRO A 7 -12.66 -2.40 66.86
CA PRO A 7 -11.90 -1.33 66.27
C PRO A 7 -12.76 -0.48 65.32
N PRO A 8 -12.46 0.81 65.18
CA PRO A 8 -13.22 1.73 64.34
C PRO A 8 -13.10 1.32 62.85
N HIS A 9 -14.21 1.22 62.15
CA HIS A 9 -14.27 1.03 60.73
C HIS A 9 -13.66 2.25 60.02
N SER A 10 -12.62 2.01 59.22
CA SER A 10 -12.07 3.04 58.31
C SER A 10 -13.15 3.41 57.28
N PRO A 11 -13.29 4.69 56.92
CA PRO A 11 -14.23 5.09 55.89
C PRO A 11 -13.87 4.47 54.53
N PRO A 12 -14.86 4.14 53.69
CA PRO A 12 -14.59 3.55 52.38
C PRO A 12 -13.80 4.52 51.49
N THR A 13 -12.74 4.03 50.87
CA THR A 13 -11.95 4.77 49.91
C THR A 13 -12.85 5.20 48.75
N PRO A 14 -12.83 6.48 48.33
CA PRO A 14 -13.63 6.90 47.20
C PRO A 14 -13.20 6.17 45.93
N PRO A 15 -14.12 5.89 44.99
CA PRO A 15 -13.80 5.18 43.78
C PRO A 15 -12.76 5.98 42.95
N VAL A 16 -11.69 5.31 42.55
CA VAL A 16 -10.68 5.88 41.65
C VAL A 16 -11.35 6.09 40.28
N VAL A 17 -11.61 7.34 39.96
CA VAL A 17 -12.06 7.72 38.62
C VAL A 17 -10.91 7.48 37.65
N PRO A 18 -11.08 6.65 36.60
CA PRO A 18 -10.04 6.49 35.59
C PRO A 18 -9.68 7.87 35.02
N PRO A 19 -8.40 8.13 34.72
CA PRO A 19 -8.02 9.37 34.05
C PRO A 19 -8.80 9.49 32.74
N ALA A 20 -9.34 10.68 32.49
CA ALA A 20 -10.01 10.98 31.23
C ALA A 20 -9.05 10.66 30.07
N PRO A 21 -9.54 10.07 28.97
CA PRO A 21 -8.71 9.85 27.79
C PRO A 21 -8.10 11.18 27.35
N PRO A 22 -6.84 11.18 26.87
CA PRO A 22 -6.18 12.41 26.44
C PRO A 22 -7.07 13.11 25.40
N VAL A 23 -7.32 14.39 25.63
CA VAL A 23 -8.02 15.25 24.68
C VAL A 23 -7.13 15.31 23.44
N VAL A 24 -7.52 14.58 22.40
CA VAL A 24 -6.89 14.67 21.08
C VAL A 24 -7.35 16.02 20.52
N THR A 25 -6.49 17.02 20.59
CA THR A 25 -6.67 18.28 19.87
C THR A 25 -6.80 17.91 18.37
N PRO A 26 -7.85 18.40 17.67
CA PRO A 26 -7.91 18.21 16.23
C PRO A 26 -6.63 18.75 15.59
N PRO A 27 -5.92 17.99 14.75
CA PRO A 27 -4.80 18.55 14.02
C PRO A 27 -5.28 19.77 13.22
N ALA A 28 -4.41 20.77 13.09
CA ALA A 28 -4.63 21.90 12.19
C ALA A 28 -4.94 21.37 10.77
N PRO A 29 -5.68 22.13 9.91
CA PRO A 29 -5.98 21.69 8.55
C PRO A 29 -4.72 21.14 7.92
N THR A 30 -4.75 19.85 7.59
CA THR A 30 -3.54 19.11 7.20
C THR A 30 -3.08 19.60 5.85
N GLN A 31 -1.96 20.33 5.87
CA GLN A 31 -1.23 20.65 4.66
C GLN A 31 -0.89 19.37 3.92
N LYS A 32 -0.96 19.40 2.58
CA LYS A 32 -0.58 18.26 1.75
C LYS A 32 0.86 17.83 2.09
N PRO A 33 1.15 16.54 2.32
CA PRO A 33 2.50 16.09 2.66
C PRO A 33 3.55 16.52 1.64
N SER A 34 4.75 16.82 2.11
CA SER A 34 5.87 17.22 1.25
C SER A 34 6.29 16.14 0.24
N ALA A 35 5.93 14.89 0.47
CA ALA A 35 6.09 13.82 -0.51
C ALA A 35 5.43 14.16 -1.86
N TYR A 36 4.40 15.00 -1.87
CA TYR A 36 3.63 15.35 -3.06
C TYR A 36 4.01 16.70 -3.68
N ASP A 37 5.06 17.33 -3.24
CA ASP A 37 5.56 18.58 -3.83
C ASP A 37 6.46 18.36 -5.06
N ARG A 38 6.66 17.10 -5.46
CA ARG A 38 7.46 16.64 -6.60
C ARG A 38 6.72 15.56 -7.37
N ASP A 39 7.07 15.38 -8.63
CA ASP A 39 6.61 14.24 -9.42
C ASP A 39 7.20 12.91 -8.88
N PHE A 40 6.63 11.79 -9.29
CA PHE A 40 7.08 10.48 -8.85
C PHE A 40 8.32 10.00 -9.59
N TYR A 41 9.12 9.21 -8.90
CA TYR A 41 10.40 8.69 -9.37
C TYR A 41 10.25 7.42 -10.18
N LEU A 42 10.83 7.44 -11.37
CA LEU A 42 11.02 6.25 -12.20
C LEU A 42 12.42 5.68 -11.94
N GLU A 43 12.49 4.47 -11.41
CA GLU A 43 13.77 3.77 -11.24
C GLU A 43 14.38 3.45 -12.62
N PRO A 44 15.60 3.93 -12.91
CA PRO A 44 16.18 3.79 -14.26
C PRO A 44 16.36 2.36 -14.75
N SER A 45 16.58 1.39 -13.85
CA SER A 45 16.76 -0.01 -14.23
C SER A 45 15.54 -0.62 -14.92
N ARG A 46 14.36 -0.08 -14.67
CA ARG A 46 13.12 -0.51 -15.35
C ARG A 46 13.19 -0.30 -16.86
N LEU A 47 13.89 0.72 -17.30
CA LEU A 47 14.03 1.05 -18.72
C LEU A 47 14.88 0.05 -19.49
N SER A 48 15.62 -0.82 -18.83
CA SER A 48 16.41 -1.87 -19.50
C SER A 48 15.55 -2.82 -20.33
N VAL A 49 14.32 -3.10 -19.89
CA VAL A 49 13.36 -3.93 -20.64
C VAL A 49 13.02 -3.28 -21.97
N VAL A 50 12.81 -1.97 -21.97
CA VAL A 50 12.49 -1.20 -23.18
C VAL A 50 13.71 -1.12 -24.10
N LYS A 51 14.86 -0.73 -23.54
CA LYS A 51 16.10 -0.56 -24.29
C LYS A 51 16.56 -1.84 -24.98
N ASN A 52 16.38 -2.98 -24.34
CA ASN A 52 16.82 -4.28 -24.84
C ASN A 52 15.82 -4.96 -25.77
N GLU A 53 14.63 -4.39 -25.98
CA GLU A 53 13.65 -4.96 -26.91
C GLU A 53 13.95 -4.57 -28.36
N PRO A 54 14.26 -5.52 -29.23
CA PRO A 54 14.60 -5.22 -30.62
C PRO A 54 13.39 -4.91 -31.52
N ASN A 55 12.18 -5.36 -31.12
CA ASN A 55 10.98 -5.11 -31.89
C ASN A 55 10.38 -3.75 -31.54
N ALA A 56 10.31 -2.84 -32.52
CA ALA A 56 9.87 -1.45 -32.30
C ALA A 56 8.43 -1.36 -31.75
N GLU A 57 7.52 -2.22 -32.19
CA GLU A 57 6.13 -2.23 -31.72
C GLU A 57 6.04 -2.70 -30.26
N LEU A 58 6.76 -3.76 -29.91
CA LEU A 58 6.84 -4.23 -28.52
C LEU A 58 7.55 -3.22 -27.62
N LYS A 59 8.62 -2.58 -28.10
CA LYS A 59 9.32 -1.51 -27.39
C LYS A 59 8.36 -0.40 -27.02
N LYS A 60 7.52 0.05 -27.95
CA LYS A 60 6.49 1.07 -27.72
C LYS A 60 5.48 0.63 -26.65
N LEU A 61 5.01 -0.63 -26.71
CA LEU A 61 4.09 -1.16 -25.70
C LEU A 61 4.76 -1.24 -24.32
N TYR A 62 5.99 -1.74 -24.25
CA TYR A 62 6.72 -1.86 -22.98
C TYR A 62 7.00 -0.50 -22.36
N TYR A 63 7.27 0.52 -23.16
CA TYR A 63 7.50 1.86 -22.64
C TYR A 63 6.28 2.41 -21.89
N GLN A 64 5.07 2.07 -22.31
CA GLN A 64 3.86 2.50 -21.59
C GLN A 64 3.83 2.00 -20.14
N VAL A 65 4.41 0.86 -19.87
CA VAL A 65 4.51 0.24 -18.54
C VAL A 65 5.82 0.62 -17.86
N TYR A 66 6.95 0.26 -18.43
CA TYR A 66 8.26 0.40 -17.80
C TYR A 66 8.79 1.83 -17.78
N GLY A 67 8.21 2.72 -18.57
CA GLY A 67 8.45 4.15 -18.55
C GLY A 67 7.58 4.94 -17.56
N THR A 68 6.81 4.25 -16.72
CA THR A 68 5.90 4.86 -15.76
C THR A 68 6.38 4.63 -14.33
N PRO A 69 6.45 5.68 -13.49
CA PRO A 69 6.75 5.51 -12.06
C PRO A 69 5.78 4.57 -11.38
N CYS A 70 6.30 3.66 -10.60
CA CYS A 70 5.50 2.67 -9.87
C CYS A 70 6.12 2.30 -8.54
N GLY A 71 5.39 1.54 -7.73
CA GLY A 71 5.84 1.06 -6.44
C GLY A 71 7.08 0.18 -6.53
N GLY A 72 8.06 0.47 -5.69
CA GLY A 72 9.18 -0.41 -5.42
C GLY A 72 8.85 -1.31 -4.22
N TRP A 73 8.53 -2.56 -4.49
CA TRP A 73 8.20 -3.53 -3.45
C TRP A 73 9.46 -4.03 -2.77
N TYR A 74 9.48 -3.98 -1.44
CA TYR A 74 10.68 -4.22 -0.65
C TYR A 74 10.38 -5.01 0.62
N ASP A 75 11.10 -6.12 0.83
CA ASP A 75 11.00 -6.92 2.05
C ASP A 75 12.34 -7.08 2.80
N GLY A 76 13.46 -6.91 2.12
CA GLY A 76 14.79 -7.00 2.71
C GLY A 76 15.25 -8.41 3.07
N VAL A 77 14.46 -9.46 2.83
CA VAL A 77 14.76 -10.84 3.25
C VAL A 77 14.58 -11.90 2.18
N SER A 78 13.75 -11.64 1.16
CA SER A 78 13.47 -12.64 0.13
C SER A 78 14.66 -12.81 -0.82
N PRO A 79 15.19 -14.05 -0.99
CA PRO A 79 16.27 -14.29 -1.94
C PRO A 79 15.82 -14.13 -3.41
N ASN A 80 14.52 -14.22 -3.67
CA ASN A 80 13.95 -14.10 -5.01
C ASN A 80 13.66 -12.64 -5.40
N VAL A 81 13.65 -11.74 -4.45
CA VAL A 81 13.57 -10.30 -4.67
C VAL A 81 14.99 -9.78 -4.51
N ALA A 82 15.67 -9.49 -5.59
CA ALA A 82 17.06 -8.99 -5.59
C ALA A 82 17.16 -7.57 -4.99
N LYS A 83 16.41 -7.30 -3.92
CA LYS A 83 16.29 -6.01 -3.27
C LYS A 83 16.75 -6.15 -1.82
N ASN A 84 17.98 -5.74 -1.58
CA ASN A 84 18.56 -5.60 -0.25
C ASN A 84 18.50 -4.12 0.21
N GLU A 85 19.10 -3.84 1.36
CA GLU A 85 19.15 -2.46 1.88
C GLU A 85 19.86 -1.48 0.95
N ASP A 86 20.88 -1.92 0.19
CA ASP A 86 21.54 -1.08 -0.81
C ASP A 86 20.59 -0.69 -1.93
N TRP A 87 19.69 -1.60 -2.34
CA TRP A 87 18.65 -1.26 -3.31
C TRP A 87 17.75 -0.14 -2.79
N LEU A 88 17.25 -0.25 -1.55
CA LEU A 88 16.38 0.78 -0.97
C LEU A 88 17.11 2.11 -0.87
N LYS A 89 18.36 2.08 -0.39
CA LYS A 89 19.21 3.26 -0.30
C LYS A 89 19.39 3.93 -1.65
N ASN A 90 19.76 3.17 -2.68
CA ASN A 90 19.93 3.68 -4.03
C ASN A 90 18.62 4.23 -4.61
N PHE A 91 17.51 3.60 -4.32
CA PHE A 91 16.19 4.03 -4.77
C PHE A 91 15.81 5.40 -4.19
N VAL A 92 15.89 5.57 -2.87
CA VAL A 92 15.53 6.84 -2.22
C VAL A 92 16.55 7.95 -2.48
N GLU A 93 17.84 7.62 -2.54
CA GLU A 93 18.89 8.59 -2.90
C GLU A 93 18.81 9.01 -4.38
N GLY A 94 18.54 8.07 -5.29
CA GLY A 94 18.34 8.36 -6.71
C GLY A 94 17.14 9.27 -6.93
N ALA A 95 16.04 9.02 -6.23
CA ALA A 95 14.87 9.88 -6.26
C ALA A 95 15.20 11.30 -5.77
N GLU A 96 15.93 11.43 -4.67
CA GLU A 96 16.34 12.74 -4.14
C GLU A 96 17.23 13.50 -5.13
N ARG A 97 18.22 12.84 -5.74
CA ARG A 97 19.06 13.48 -6.77
C ARG A 97 18.25 13.94 -7.99
N ALA A 98 17.23 13.17 -8.36
CA ALA A 98 16.35 13.50 -9.48
C ALA A 98 15.27 14.53 -9.10
N GLN A 99 15.18 14.94 -7.84
CA GLN A 99 14.11 15.80 -7.32
C GLN A 99 12.72 15.21 -7.58
N LYS A 100 12.59 13.91 -7.34
CA LYS A 100 11.37 13.12 -7.48
C LYS A 100 11.04 12.41 -6.16
N THR A 101 9.82 11.91 -6.05
CA THR A 101 9.36 11.14 -4.88
C THR A 101 9.23 9.67 -5.22
N PRO A 102 9.91 8.77 -4.51
CA PRO A 102 9.75 7.33 -4.71
C PRO A 102 8.47 6.83 -4.05
N ILE A 103 7.90 5.79 -4.64
CA ILE A 103 6.79 5.02 -4.07
C ILE A 103 7.39 3.72 -3.52
N VAL A 104 7.39 3.57 -2.21
CA VAL A 104 7.95 2.40 -1.52
C VAL A 104 6.81 1.54 -0.99
N VAL A 105 6.81 0.27 -1.29
CA VAL A 105 5.85 -0.69 -0.77
C VAL A 105 6.58 -1.61 0.20
N LEU A 106 6.30 -1.48 1.49
CA LEU A 106 6.83 -2.37 2.52
C LEU A 106 6.00 -3.65 2.52
N TYR A 107 6.64 -4.77 2.21
CA TYR A 107 5.96 -6.06 2.05
C TYR A 107 6.77 -7.18 2.68
N GLY A 108 7.04 -7.05 3.97
CA GLY A 108 7.93 -7.95 4.72
C GLY A 108 7.35 -8.48 6.03
N ILE A 109 6.06 -8.33 6.29
CA ILE A 109 5.44 -8.79 7.53
C ILE A 109 5.59 -10.31 7.69
N PRO A 110 5.83 -10.83 8.91
CA PRO A 110 5.84 -12.27 9.16
C PRO A 110 4.56 -12.96 8.67
N ASN A 111 4.72 -14.16 8.11
CA ASN A 111 3.63 -14.90 7.48
C ASN A 111 2.88 -14.08 6.40
N ARG A 112 3.67 -13.37 5.60
CA ARG A 112 3.16 -12.54 4.49
C ARG A 112 2.24 -13.35 3.57
N ASP A 113 1.16 -12.71 3.13
CA ASP A 113 0.13 -13.29 2.26
C ASP A 113 -0.46 -14.59 2.84
N CYS A 114 -0.38 -14.75 4.16
CA CYS A 114 -0.84 -15.95 4.88
C CYS A 114 -0.33 -17.27 4.29
N GLY A 115 0.88 -17.22 3.71
CA GLY A 115 1.51 -18.38 3.07
C GLY A 115 1.01 -18.70 1.66
N SER A 116 0.25 -17.80 1.02
CA SER A 116 -0.30 -17.97 -0.32
C SER A 116 0.73 -17.68 -1.44
N PHE A 117 0.30 -17.19 -2.60
CA PHE A 117 1.14 -17.01 -3.79
C PHE A 117 2.34 -16.05 -3.57
N SER A 118 2.20 -15.07 -2.69
CA SER A 118 3.25 -14.11 -2.35
C SER A 118 3.85 -14.35 -0.97
N LYS A 119 3.88 -15.59 -0.51
CA LYS A 119 4.42 -15.99 0.80
C LYS A 119 5.85 -15.49 1.03
N GLY A 120 6.18 -15.26 2.28
CA GLY A 120 7.50 -14.80 2.71
C GLY A 120 7.42 -13.92 3.95
N GLY A 121 8.26 -12.90 3.98
CA GLY A 121 8.35 -11.96 5.08
C GLY A 121 9.42 -12.32 6.09
N HIS A 122 9.57 -11.46 7.10
CA HIS A 122 10.53 -11.66 8.17
C HIS A 122 10.16 -12.87 9.04
N PRO A 123 11.15 -13.62 9.56
CA PRO A 123 10.85 -14.84 10.33
C PRO A 123 10.21 -14.57 11.69
N THR A 124 10.45 -13.39 12.30
CA THR A 124 9.96 -13.06 13.63
C THR A 124 9.47 -11.62 13.73
N ALA A 125 8.66 -11.32 14.75
CA ALA A 125 8.26 -9.97 15.09
C ALA A 125 9.48 -9.07 15.38
N ALA A 126 10.46 -9.58 16.11
CA ALA A 126 11.67 -8.83 16.45
C ALA A 126 12.49 -8.47 15.21
N SER A 127 12.68 -9.40 14.27
CA SER A 127 13.40 -9.13 13.02
C SER A 127 12.67 -8.16 12.13
N TYR A 128 11.34 -8.19 12.10
CA TYR A 128 10.52 -7.21 11.39
C TYR A 128 10.71 -5.80 11.95
N LYS A 129 10.60 -5.64 13.27
CA LYS A 129 10.80 -4.33 13.91
C LYS A 129 12.20 -3.77 13.66
N ALA A 130 13.23 -4.60 13.75
CA ALA A 130 14.59 -4.21 13.42
C ALA A 130 14.73 -3.76 11.97
N TRP A 131 14.06 -4.45 11.04
CA TRP A 131 14.03 -4.07 9.64
C TRP A 131 13.32 -2.71 9.42
N ILE A 132 12.19 -2.48 10.08
CA ILE A 132 11.49 -1.18 10.02
C ILE A 132 12.40 -0.05 10.53
N ASP A 133 13.14 -0.27 11.61
CA ASP A 133 14.10 0.72 12.12
C ASP A 133 15.16 1.05 11.07
N ARG A 134 15.68 0.06 10.34
CA ARG A 134 16.64 0.27 9.25
C ARG A 134 16.01 0.98 8.04
N VAL A 135 14.78 0.61 7.67
CA VAL A 135 14.03 1.30 6.60
C VAL A 135 13.90 2.79 6.94
N SER A 136 13.47 3.10 8.14
CA SER A 136 13.34 4.47 8.63
C SER A 136 14.68 5.23 8.55
N ALA A 137 15.76 4.62 8.99
CA ALA A 137 17.10 5.22 8.95
C ALA A 137 17.57 5.48 7.51
N ILE A 138 17.32 4.53 6.60
CA ILE A 138 17.69 4.66 5.17
C ILE A 138 16.91 5.80 4.50
N ILE A 139 15.61 5.88 4.73
CA ILE A 139 14.78 6.96 4.17
C ILE A 139 15.20 8.31 4.75
N GLY A 140 15.42 8.39 6.07
CA GLY A 140 15.86 9.60 6.75
C GLY A 140 14.92 10.78 6.50
N GLN A 141 15.48 11.92 6.06
CA GLN A 141 14.74 13.13 5.77
C GLN A 141 14.25 13.23 4.32
N ARG A 142 14.48 12.21 3.53
CA ARG A 142 14.08 12.16 2.12
C ARG A 142 12.57 11.99 1.99
N ARG A 143 12.05 12.44 0.87
CA ARG A 143 10.63 12.24 0.53
C ARG A 143 10.37 10.80 0.12
N ALA A 144 9.23 10.28 0.52
CA ALA A 144 8.71 9.00 0.02
C ALA A 144 7.20 8.93 0.26
N VAL A 145 6.51 8.22 -0.62
CA VAL A 145 5.19 7.64 -0.33
C VAL A 145 5.43 6.21 0.08
N VAL A 146 4.89 5.80 1.22
CA VAL A 146 5.07 4.44 1.74
C VAL A 146 3.72 3.76 1.89
N ILE A 147 3.56 2.64 1.20
CA ILE A 147 2.42 1.74 1.38
C ILE A 147 2.86 0.66 2.36
N VAL A 148 2.11 0.52 3.45
CA VAL A 148 2.46 -0.38 4.56
C VAL A 148 1.72 -1.70 4.40
N GLU A 149 2.47 -2.74 4.14
CA GLU A 149 2.10 -4.14 4.20
C GLU A 149 0.76 -4.48 3.51
N PRO A 150 0.70 -4.43 2.18
CA PRO A 150 -0.45 -4.95 1.45
C PRO A 150 -0.88 -6.35 1.93
N ASP A 151 -2.18 -6.61 1.90
CA ASP A 151 -2.83 -7.87 2.29
C ASP A 151 -2.80 -8.20 3.80
N ALA A 152 -2.21 -7.35 4.64
CA ALA A 152 -2.02 -7.68 6.06
C ALA A 152 -3.29 -7.58 6.92
N ILE A 153 -4.25 -6.76 6.53
CA ILE A 153 -5.44 -6.46 7.37
C ILE A 153 -6.49 -7.57 7.42
N ASN A 154 -6.30 -8.65 6.68
CA ASN A 154 -7.14 -9.85 6.87
C ASN A 154 -6.73 -10.63 8.12
N TYR A 155 -5.59 -10.28 8.73
CA TYR A 155 -5.02 -10.93 9.93
C TYR A 155 -4.97 -12.47 9.81
N CYS A 156 -4.87 -12.99 8.60
CA CYS A 156 -4.91 -14.42 8.28
C CYS A 156 -6.10 -15.15 8.90
N GLY A 157 -7.22 -14.47 9.02
CA GLY A 157 -8.45 -15.04 9.60
C GLY A 157 -8.44 -15.15 11.12
N HIS A 158 -7.39 -14.69 11.80
CA HIS A 158 -7.34 -14.67 13.26
C HIS A 158 -8.38 -13.69 13.83
N LYS A 159 -9.05 -14.09 14.89
CA LYS A 159 -10.03 -13.24 15.56
C LYS A 159 -9.35 -12.11 16.31
N ARG A 160 -9.98 -10.94 16.28
CA ARG A 160 -9.55 -9.76 17.04
C ARG A 160 -9.36 -10.09 18.51
N GLY A 161 -8.23 -9.66 19.09
CA GLY A 161 -7.87 -9.90 20.49
C GLY A 161 -7.09 -11.19 20.74
N THR A 162 -6.95 -12.07 19.74
CA THR A 162 -6.07 -13.25 19.88
C THR A 162 -4.58 -12.84 19.76
N PRO A 163 -3.65 -13.64 20.33
CA PRO A 163 -2.22 -13.31 20.25
C PRO A 163 -1.71 -13.10 18.83
N ALA A 164 -2.12 -13.93 17.87
CA ALA A 164 -1.67 -13.79 16.47
C ALA A 164 -2.23 -12.53 15.81
N TYR A 165 -3.46 -12.18 16.06
CA TYR A 165 -4.05 -10.92 15.60
C TYR A 165 -3.31 -9.73 16.21
N ASN A 166 -3.12 -9.74 17.52
CA ASN A 166 -2.48 -8.65 18.26
C ASN A 166 -1.02 -8.44 17.82
N GLU A 167 -0.29 -9.52 17.56
CA GLU A 167 1.08 -9.42 17.05
C GLU A 167 1.11 -8.72 15.69
N ARG A 168 0.25 -9.12 14.75
CA ARG A 168 0.20 -8.48 13.42
C ARG A 168 -0.22 -7.02 13.50
N ALA A 169 -1.22 -6.71 14.31
CA ALA A 169 -1.67 -5.34 14.56
C ALA A 169 -0.54 -4.48 15.15
N GLU A 170 0.21 -5.01 16.10
CA GLU A 170 1.35 -4.32 16.70
C GLU A 170 2.48 -4.08 15.70
N LEU A 171 2.76 -5.03 14.81
CA LEU A 171 3.79 -4.86 13.78
C LEU A 171 3.40 -3.77 12.77
N LEU A 172 2.15 -3.74 12.33
CA LEU A 172 1.64 -2.67 11.46
C LEU A 172 1.71 -1.31 12.15
N SER A 173 1.26 -1.22 13.40
CA SER A 173 1.33 0.00 14.21
C SER A 173 2.76 0.44 14.46
N TYR A 174 3.68 -0.50 14.70
CA TYR A 174 5.09 -0.20 14.88
C TYR A 174 5.68 0.51 13.66
N ALA A 175 5.45 -0.06 12.47
CA ALA A 175 5.91 0.55 11.22
C ALA A 175 5.36 1.98 11.07
N ALA A 176 4.07 2.17 11.32
CA ALA A 176 3.43 3.48 11.26
C ALA A 176 4.02 4.48 12.24
N ARG A 177 4.20 4.08 13.51
CA ARG A 177 4.75 4.95 14.56
C ARG A 177 6.18 5.37 14.28
N ILE A 178 7.03 4.43 13.86
CA ILE A 178 8.43 4.73 13.57
C ILE A 178 8.56 5.71 12.40
N LEU A 179 7.80 5.49 11.32
CA LEU A 179 7.81 6.39 10.16
C LEU A 179 7.25 7.77 10.51
N GLN A 180 6.18 7.84 11.29
CA GLN A 180 5.64 9.13 11.74
C GLN A 180 6.66 9.90 12.60
N LYS A 181 7.33 9.21 13.52
CA LYS A 181 8.27 9.82 14.46
C LYS A 181 9.53 10.33 13.78
N ASN A 182 10.10 9.55 12.85
CA ASN A 182 11.46 9.76 12.35
C ASN A 182 11.51 10.32 10.92
N ASN A 183 10.43 10.21 10.15
CA ASN A 183 10.44 10.50 8.72
C ASN A 183 9.39 11.56 8.36
N PRO A 184 9.67 12.85 8.61
CA PRO A 184 8.68 13.92 8.46
C PRO A 184 8.25 14.18 7.02
N ASN A 185 9.01 13.72 6.03
CA ASN A 185 8.74 13.91 4.60
C ASN A 185 8.14 12.67 3.94
N VAL A 186 7.66 11.73 4.74
CA VAL A 186 7.02 10.50 4.29
C VAL A 186 5.51 10.60 4.47
N ALA A 187 4.75 10.22 3.46
CA ALA A 187 3.32 9.98 3.57
C ALA A 187 3.07 8.48 3.62
N THR A 188 2.39 8.00 4.66
CA THR A 188 2.15 6.57 4.89
C THR A 188 0.68 6.21 4.73
N TYR A 189 0.43 5.06 4.14
CA TYR A 189 -0.92 4.53 3.92
C TYR A 189 -0.97 3.05 4.26
N ILE A 190 -2.03 2.64 4.97
CA ILE A 190 -2.32 1.23 5.20
C ILE A 190 -3.26 0.70 4.11
N HIS A 191 -2.98 -0.48 3.57
CA HIS A 191 -3.85 -1.11 2.58
C HIS A 191 -5.19 -1.49 3.23
N ALA A 192 -6.30 -0.99 2.69
CA ALA A 192 -7.65 -1.20 3.22
C ALA A 192 -8.54 -2.04 2.28
N GLY A 193 -7.95 -2.84 1.40
CA GLY A 193 -8.68 -3.66 0.44
C GLY A 193 -9.11 -2.88 -0.80
N ASN A 194 -10.40 -2.88 -1.09
CA ASN A 194 -10.98 -2.21 -2.25
C ASN A 194 -12.33 -1.59 -1.91
N SER A 195 -12.90 -0.84 -2.84
CA SER A 195 -14.17 -0.13 -2.64
C SER A 195 -15.35 -1.05 -2.35
N VAL A 196 -15.35 -2.28 -2.87
CA VAL A 196 -16.40 -3.26 -2.57
C VAL A 196 -16.35 -3.65 -1.11
N LEU A 197 -15.17 -3.94 -0.58
CA LEU A 197 -14.99 -4.31 0.83
C LEU A 197 -15.31 -3.14 1.76
N THR A 198 -14.83 -1.95 1.47
CA THR A 198 -15.07 -0.77 2.32
C THR A 198 -16.53 -0.32 2.28
N THR A 199 -17.24 -0.56 1.17
CA THR A 199 -18.66 -0.24 1.04
C THR A 199 -19.54 -1.26 1.75
N ASN A 200 -19.23 -2.55 1.61
CA ASN A 200 -20.06 -3.63 2.15
C ASN A 200 -19.72 -3.96 3.61
N HIS A 201 -18.49 -3.73 4.04
CA HIS A 201 -17.99 -4.06 5.38
C HIS A 201 -17.18 -2.91 6.00
N PRO A 202 -17.73 -1.67 6.05
CA PRO A 202 -16.97 -0.51 6.50
C PRO A 202 -16.50 -0.63 7.94
N GLU A 203 -17.33 -1.19 8.82
CA GLU A 203 -16.97 -1.36 10.24
C GLU A 203 -15.79 -2.32 10.41
N ALA A 204 -15.83 -3.47 9.76
CA ALA A 204 -14.76 -4.47 9.84
C ALA A 204 -13.44 -3.96 9.28
N ILE A 205 -13.48 -3.32 8.12
CA ILE A 205 -12.27 -2.76 7.49
C ILE A 205 -11.72 -1.60 8.32
N ALA A 206 -12.57 -0.70 8.80
CA ALA A 206 -12.14 0.40 9.67
C ALA A 206 -11.46 -0.13 10.93
N GLN A 207 -12.06 -1.12 11.61
CA GLN A 207 -11.47 -1.70 12.81
C GLN A 207 -10.11 -2.35 12.52
N ALA A 208 -9.99 -3.06 11.40
CA ALA A 208 -8.75 -3.71 11.00
C ALA A 208 -7.60 -2.70 10.78
N ILE A 209 -7.86 -1.59 10.10
CA ILE A 209 -6.85 -0.57 9.86
C ILE A 209 -6.58 0.32 11.08
N ILE A 210 -7.58 0.56 11.92
CA ILE A 210 -7.40 1.28 13.19
C ILE A 210 -6.48 0.47 14.11
N ASP A 211 -6.74 -0.82 14.27
CA ASP A 211 -5.87 -1.72 15.04
C ASP A 211 -4.45 -1.78 14.44
N GLY A 212 -4.33 -1.64 13.13
CA GLY A 212 -3.07 -1.60 12.40
C GLY A 212 -2.33 -0.26 12.42
N GLY A 213 -2.83 0.74 13.16
CA GLY A 213 -2.11 2.00 13.35
C GLY A 213 -2.51 3.16 12.43
N LEU A 214 -3.75 3.16 11.91
CA LEU A 214 -4.27 4.26 11.08
C LEU A 214 -4.04 5.64 11.70
N GLN A 215 -4.13 5.76 13.02
CA GLN A 215 -3.93 7.04 13.73
C GLN A 215 -2.54 7.65 13.46
N TYR A 216 -1.54 6.85 13.13
CA TYR A 216 -0.17 7.28 12.85
C TYR A 216 0.11 7.50 11.37
N MET A 217 -0.87 7.24 10.50
CA MET A 217 -0.71 7.28 9.06
C MET A 217 -1.50 8.44 8.44
N ARG A 218 -1.08 8.89 7.27
CA ARG A 218 -1.82 9.86 6.46
C ARG A 218 -3.21 9.33 6.11
N GLY A 219 -3.33 8.05 5.87
CA GLY A 219 -4.60 7.42 5.53
C GLY A 219 -4.45 6.01 5.02
N PHE A 220 -5.19 5.68 3.99
CA PHE A 220 -5.30 4.32 3.49
C PHE A 220 -5.09 4.23 1.97
N ALA A 221 -4.73 3.03 1.52
CA ALA A 221 -4.60 2.70 0.11
C ALA A 221 -5.68 1.69 -0.29
N LEU A 222 -6.29 1.88 -1.45
CA LEU A 222 -7.26 0.96 -2.02
C LEU A 222 -6.76 0.34 -3.31
N ASN A 223 -7.29 -0.83 -3.62
CA ASN A 223 -7.13 -1.50 -4.90
C ASN A 223 -5.69 -1.94 -5.20
N VAL A 224 -4.86 -2.15 -4.20
CA VAL A 224 -3.47 -2.60 -4.39
C VAL A 224 -3.48 -3.91 -5.15
N SER A 225 -2.82 -3.93 -6.31
CA SER A 225 -2.81 -5.06 -7.26
C SER A 225 -4.20 -5.49 -7.74
N GLY A 226 -5.22 -4.66 -7.52
CA GLY A 226 -6.60 -4.94 -7.86
C GLY A 226 -7.01 -4.46 -9.26
N LEU A 227 -8.25 -4.76 -9.62
CA LEU A 227 -8.84 -4.43 -10.91
C LEU A 227 -10.05 -3.51 -10.80
N GLY A 228 -10.26 -2.85 -9.66
CA GLY A 228 -11.31 -1.85 -9.52
C GLY A 228 -11.05 -0.66 -10.44
N GLY A 229 -12.11 -0.10 -11.04
CA GLY A 229 -12.02 1.09 -11.88
C GLY A 229 -11.65 2.31 -11.05
N THR A 230 -10.92 3.25 -11.64
CA THR A 230 -10.42 4.43 -10.92
C THR A 230 -11.55 5.21 -10.23
N LEU A 231 -12.62 5.52 -10.95
CA LEU A 231 -13.73 6.32 -10.40
C LEU A 231 -14.57 5.53 -9.39
N GLU A 232 -14.78 4.24 -9.63
CA GLU A 232 -15.50 3.36 -8.71
C GLU A 232 -14.76 3.21 -7.38
N GLU A 233 -13.44 3.02 -7.44
CA GLU A 233 -12.60 2.98 -6.23
C GLU A 233 -12.62 4.34 -5.51
N GLN A 234 -12.54 5.44 -6.24
CA GLN A 234 -12.59 6.78 -5.68
C GLN A 234 -13.91 7.07 -4.97
N GLN A 235 -15.05 6.70 -5.56
CA GLN A 235 -16.36 6.85 -4.94
C GLN A 235 -16.46 6.08 -3.63
N GLY A 236 -16.00 4.84 -3.62
CA GLY A 236 -15.93 4.03 -2.41
C GLY A 236 -14.97 4.60 -1.36
N ALA A 237 -13.83 5.13 -1.78
CA ALA A 237 -12.86 5.77 -0.90
C ALA A 237 -13.42 7.01 -0.21
N GLU A 238 -14.13 7.89 -0.94
CA GLU A 238 -14.75 9.08 -0.35
C GLU A 238 -15.83 8.72 0.69
N LYS A 239 -16.63 7.69 0.43
CA LYS A 239 -17.59 7.16 1.40
C LYS A 239 -16.86 6.62 2.65
N PHE A 240 -15.76 5.94 2.46
CA PHE A 240 -14.99 5.39 3.57
C PHE A 240 -14.27 6.47 4.39
N VAL A 241 -13.78 7.53 3.76
CA VAL A 241 -13.29 8.73 4.47
C VAL A 241 -14.37 9.31 5.39
N ALA A 242 -15.59 9.47 4.88
CA ALA A 242 -16.71 9.95 5.67
C ALA A 242 -17.05 9.01 6.83
N TYR A 243 -17.01 7.70 6.59
CA TYR A 243 -17.21 6.70 7.64
C TYR A 243 -16.15 6.80 8.73
N LEU A 244 -14.87 6.90 8.36
CA LEU A 244 -13.77 7.07 9.33
C LEU A 244 -13.92 8.37 10.13
N ALA A 245 -14.35 9.44 9.49
CA ALA A 245 -14.64 10.72 10.17
C ALA A 245 -15.73 10.56 11.22
N SER A 246 -16.78 9.78 10.94
CA SER A 246 -17.85 9.47 11.90
C SER A 246 -17.36 8.67 13.11
N LYS A 247 -16.21 8.01 13.00
CA LYS A 247 -15.54 7.25 14.08
C LYS A 247 -14.45 8.05 14.78
N GLY A 248 -14.30 9.33 14.46
CA GLY A 248 -13.30 10.22 15.08
C GLY A 248 -12.00 10.42 14.31
N PHE A 249 -11.85 9.79 13.14
CA PHE A 249 -10.69 9.91 12.27
C PHE A 249 -11.00 10.91 11.14
N LYS A 250 -10.98 12.21 11.43
CA LYS A 250 -11.47 13.26 10.53
C LYS A 250 -10.51 13.71 9.46
N ASP A 251 -9.21 13.46 9.63
CA ASP A 251 -8.16 13.98 8.75
C ASP A 251 -7.47 12.83 8.01
N LYS A 252 -8.26 11.94 7.39
CA LYS A 252 -7.72 10.84 6.61
C LYS A 252 -7.92 11.08 5.12
N TYR A 253 -6.90 10.68 4.38
CA TYR A 253 -6.78 10.80 2.94
C TYR A 253 -6.49 9.42 2.36
N TYR A 254 -6.50 9.30 1.04
CA TYR A 254 -6.26 8.00 0.43
C TYR A 254 -5.45 8.12 -0.86
N VAL A 255 -4.89 7.01 -1.25
CA VAL A 255 -4.34 6.75 -2.57
C VAL A 255 -5.03 5.53 -3.16
N ILE A 256 -5.08 5.47 -4.48
CA ILE A 256 -5.65 4.34 -5.22
C ILE A 256 -4.56 3.75 -6.10
N ASP A 257 -4.43 2.41 -6.10
CA ASP A 257 -3.63 1.73 -7.12
C ASP A 257 -4.38 1.75 -8.45
N THR A 258 -3.84 2.52 -9.38
CA THR A 258 -4.40 2.68 -10.72
C THR A 258 -3.65 1.89 -11.79
N GLY A 259 -2.72 1.05 -11.40
CA GLY A 259 -1.93 0.27 -12.37
C GLY A 259 -2.79 -0.52 -13.35
N ARG A 260 -3.91 -1.09 -12.88
CA ARG A 260 -4.83 -1.90 -13.69
C ARG A 260 -6.29 -1.47 -13.52
N SER A 261 -6.53 -0.19 -13.36
CA SER A 261 -7.87 0.38 -13.10
C SER A 261 -8.57 0.95 -14.34
N GLY A 262 -8.05 0.67 -15.52
CA GLY A 262 -8.61 1.22 -16.77
C GLY A 262 -9.99 0.67 -17.14
N ILE A 263 -10.32 -0.54 -16.68
CA ILE A 263 -11.64 -1.17 -16.84
C ILE A 263 -12.05 -1.68 -15.46
N ASN A 264 -13.27 -1.36 -15.04
CA ASN A 264 -13.75 -1.76 -13.71
C ASN A 264 -14.07 -3.25 -13.65
N ARG A 265 -13.29 -3.99 -12.88
CA ARG A 265 -13.45 -5.42 -12.56
C ARG A 265 -13.83 -6.29 -13.76
N PRO A 266 -13.00 -6.31 -14.81
CA PRO A 266 -13.30 -7.12 -15.98
C PRO A 266 -13.35 -8.60 -15.61
N LYS A 267 -14.19 -9.35 -16.33
CA LYS A 267 -14.28 -10.79 -16.16
C LYS A 267 -12.98 -11.44 -16.62
N HIS A 268 -12.50 -12.44 -15.88
CA HIS A 268 -11.30 -13.19 -16.24
C HIS A 268 -11.51 -14.01 -17.51
N GLN A 269 -10.50 -14.08 -18.37
CA GLN A 269 -10.49 -14.88 -19.59
C GLN A 269 -10.56 -16.39 -19.31
N ASN A 270 -10.10 -16.83 -18.15
CA ASN A 270 -10.14 -18.22 -17.71
C ASN A 270 -11.10 -18.36 -16.52
N ALA A 271 -12.21 -19.09 -16.73
CA ALA A 271 -13.20 -19.33 -15.68
C ALA A 271 -12.66 -20.12 -14.48
N ASN A 272 -11.55 -20.85 -14.66
CA ASN A 272 -10.90 -21.64 -13.60
C ASN A 272 -9.76 -20.90 -12.88
N ALA A 273 -9.57 -19.61 -13.16
CA ALA A 273 -8.59 -18.82 -12.42
C ALA A 273 -8.91 -18.83 -10.91
N PRO A 274 -7.91 -18.93 -10.03
CA PRO A 274 -8.14 -19.00 -8.59
C PRO A 274 -8.78 -17.73 -8.02
N TYR A 275 -8.54 -16.57 -8.66
CA TYR A 275 -9.19 -15.31 -8.35
C TYR A 275 -9.14 -14.37 -9.56
N ASN A 276 -10.10 -13.46 -9.64
CA ASN A 276 -10.33 -12.66 -10.84
C ASN A 276 -9.15 -11.73 -11.22
N SER A 277 -8.39 -11.27 -10.27
CA SER A 277 -7.26 -10.37 -10.54
C SER A 277 -5.96 -11.09 -10.92
N CYS A 278 -5.94 -12.42 -10.89
CA CYS A 278 -4.73 -13.16 -11.23
C CYS A 278 -4.47 -13.20 -12.74
N ASN A 279 -3.55 -12.37 -13.22
CA ASN A 279 -3.19 -12.29 -14.65
C ASN A 279 -4.42 -12.16 -15.55
N ASN A 280 -5.30 -11.22 -15.25
CA ASN A 280 -6.52 -11.02 -16.03
C ASN A 280 -6.23 -10.26 -17.32
N PHE A 281 -6.27 -10.93 -18.45
CA PHE A 281 -5.97 -10.34 -19.76
C PHE A 281 -7.03 -9.36 -20.27
N ASN A 282 -8.16 -9.24 -19.59
CA ASN A 282 -9.20 -8.28 -19.90
C ASN A 282 -9.06 -6.97 -19.10
N ALA A 283 -8.09 -6.89 -18.19
CA ALA A 283 -7.77 -5.67 -17.48
C ALA A 283 -7.06 -4.66 -18.38
N ALA A 284 -7.04 -3.41 -17.98
CA ALA A 284 -6.37 -2.33 -18.67
C ALA A 284 -5.59 -1.45 -17.70
N LEU A 285 -4.47 -0.89 -18.16
CA LEU A 285 -3.74 0.13 -17.42
C LEU A 285 -4.66 1.31 -17.11
N GLY A 286 -4.56 1.86 -15.91
CA GLY A 286 -5.25 3.09 -15.52
C GLY A 286 -4.33 4.31 -15.53
N PRO A 287 -4.81 5.46 -15.01
CA PRO A 287 -4.01 6.69 -14.94
C PRO A 287 -2.64 6.46 -14.32
N ARG A 288 -1.60 6.97 -14.98
CA ARG A 288 -0.24 6.88 -14.47
C ARG A 288 -0.11 7.63 -13.14
N SER A 289 0.87 7.24 -12.34
CA SER A 289 1.15 7.84 -11.04
C SER A 289 1.15 9.37 -11.11
N THR A 290 0.23 10.01 -10.41
CA THR A 290 -0.01 11.45 -10.46
C THR A 290 -0.66 11.97 -9.19
N THR A 291 -0.37 13.22 -8.84
CA THR A 291 -1.07 13.96 -7.78
C THR A 291 -2.31 14.69 -8.31
N ARG A 292 -2.53 14.70 -9.61
CA ARG A 292 -3.72 15.30 -10.24
C ARG A 292 -4.88 14.32 -10.18
N THR A 293 -5.68 14.45 -9.14
CA THR A 293 -6.85 13.62 -8.87
C THR A 293 -8.13 14.45 -8.87
N THR A 294 -9.26 13.78 -8.98
CA THR A 294 -10.59 14.43 -8.91
C THR A 294 -11.30 14.18 -7.58
N GLY A 295 -10.77 13.32 -6.71
CA GLY A 295 -11.34 13.04 -5.40
C GLY A 295 -10.93 14.10 -4.36
N ALA A 296 -11.86 14.53 -3.53
CA ALA A 296 -11.61 15.57 -2.53
C ALA A 296 -10.52 15.17 -1.51
N HIS A 297 -10.43 13.89 -1.18
CA HIS A 297 -9.46 13.34 -0.23
C HIS A 297 -8.42 12.41 -0.88
N ALA A 298 -8.39 12.38 -2.22
CA ALA A 298 -7.41 11.61 -2.97
C ALA A 298 -6.09 12.36 -3.03
N ASP A 299 -5.07 11.89 -2.33
CA ASP A 299 -3.73 12.48 -2.40
C ASP A 299 -3.07 12.21 -3.74
N ALA A 300 -3.25 11.01 -4.27
CA ALA A 300 -2.66 10.59 -5.53
C ALA A 300 -3.36 9.36 -6.12
N TYR A 301 -3.23 9.19 -7.42
CA TYR A 301 -3.34 7.92 -8.11
C TYR A 301 -1.92 7.37 -8.28
N LEU A 302 -1.71 6.12 -7.92
CA LEU A 302 -0.38 5.51 -7.94
C LEU A 302 -0.45 4.16 -8.64
N TRP A 303 0.55 3.87 -9.47
CA TRP A 303 0.81 2.49 -9.85
C TRP A 303 1.57 1.81 -8.72
N ILE A 304 0.85 1.41 -7.68
CA ILE A 304 1.46 0.69 -6.56
C ILE A 304 1.99 -0.65 -7.05
N ASN A 305 1.19 -1.39 -7.83
CA ASN A 305 1.66 -2.48 -8.67
C ASN A 305 1.84 -1.94 -10.09
N GLY A 306 3.05 -1.97 -10.60
CA GLY A 306 3.41 -1.30 -11.85
C GLY A 306 2.99 -1.99 -13.15
N GLY A 307 2.21 -3.05 -13.11
CA GLY A 307 1.91 -3.86 -14.30
C GLY A 307 3.16 -4.56 -14.86
N GLY A 308 3.01 -5.35 -15.88
CA GLY A 308 4.12 -6.03 -16.56
C GLY A 308 4.69 -7.25 -15.85
N GLY A 309 4.44 -7.41 -14.57
CA GLY A 309 4.81 -8.59 -13.79
C GLY A 309 3.66 -9.57 -13.63
N SER A 310 3.99 -10.83 -13.45
CA SER A 310 3.01 -11.87 -13.13
C SER A 310 2.47 -11.68 -11.69
N ASP A 311 1.17 -11.93 -11.52
CA ASP A 311 0.55 -12.03 -10.18
C ASP A 311 0.87 -13.37 -9.50
N GLY A 312 1.47 -14.30 -10.23
CA GLY A 312 1.79 -15.64 -9.80
C GLY A 312 1.43 -16.66 -10.88
N GLU A 313 1.76 -17.90 -10.63
CA GLU A 313 1.50 -19.00 -11.58
C GLU A 313 0.00 -19.23 -11.81
N CYS A 314 -0.82 -19.03 -10.77
CA CYS A 314 -2.29 -19.06 -10.81
C CYS A 314 -2.88 -20.29 -11.53
N ASN A 315 -2.17 -21.40 -11.51
CA ASN A 315 -2.54 -22.66 -12.18
C ASN A 315 -2.77 -22.55 -13.71
N MET A 316 -2.12 -21.57 -14.36
CA MET A 316 -2.34 -21.27 -15.79
C MET A 316 -1.04 -21.22 -16.60
N GLY A 317 0.06 -21.72 -16.07
CA GLY A 317 1.36 -21.68 -16.76
C GLY A 317 2.03 -20.31 -16.82
N ALA A 318 1.55 -19.35 -16.02
CA ALA A 318 2.17 -18.04 -15.91
C ALA A 318 3.52 -18.11 -15.19
N PRO A 319 4.42 -17.12 -15.37
CA PRO A 319 5.62 -17.01 -14.56
C PRO A 319 5.32 -16.84 -13.07
N ALA A 320 6.30 -17.12 -12.22
CA ALA A 320 6.20 -16.87 -10.79
C ALA A 320 5.89 -15.38 -10.50
N ALA A 321 5.26 -15.12 -9.34
CA ALA A 321 4.89 -13.78 -8.92
C ALA A 321 6.07 -12.78 -9.03
N GLY A 322 5.80 -11.61 -9.59
CA GLY A 322 6.77 -10.54 -9.79
C GLY A 322 7.71 -10.70 -10.99
N LYS A 323 7.72 -11.86 -11.65
CA LYS A 323 8.52 -12.04 -12.87
C LYS A 323 7.87 -11.34 -14.06
N PRO A 324 8.66 -10.82 -15.02
CA PRO A 324 8.12 -10.23 -16.25
C PRO A 324 7.18 -11.18 -16.98
N TYR A 325 6.04 -10.66 -17.43
CA TYR A 325 5.04 -11.43 -18.17
C TYR A 325 4.62 -10.67 -19.44
N PRO A 326 5.41 -10.77 -20.53
CA PRO A 326 5.21 -9.96 -21.73
C PRO A 326 3.82 -10.07 -22.34
N GLU A 327 3.26 -11.28 -22.42
CA GLU A 327 1.90 -11.50 -22.95
C GLU A 327 0.85 -10.72 -22.14
N TYR A 328 0.93 -10.77 -20.84
CA TYR A 328 0.02 -10.01 -19.96
C TYR A 328 0.21 -8.50 -20.13
N THR A 329 1.45 -8.04 -20.15
CA THR A 329 1.78 -6.62 -20.40
C THR A 329 1.14 -6.12 -21.69
N LYS A 330 1.26 -6.90 -22.77
CA LYS A 330 0.67 -6.56 -24.07
C LYS A 330 -0.85 -6.37 -23.97
N HIS A 331 -1.56 -7.29 -23.33
CA HIS A 331 -3.01 -7.20 -23.13
C HIS A 331 -3.38 -5.94 -22.33
N LEU A 332 -2.68 -5.65 -21.25
CA LEU A 332 -2.95 -4.47 -20.43
C LEU A 332 -2.82 -3.16 -21.21
N VAL A 333 -1.78 -3.06 -22.05
CA VAL A 333 -1.53 -1.85 -22.85
C VAL A 333 -2.54 -1.74 -24.00
N GLU A 334 -2.78 -2.82 -24.74
CA GLU A 334 -3.72 -2.81 -25.86
C GLU A 334 -5.15 -2.48 -25.40
N ASN A 335 -5.58 -3.03 -24.26
CA ASN A 335 -6.87 -2.70 -23.68
C ASN A 335 -6.96 -1.23 -23.26
N ALA A 336 -5.90 -0.69 -22.67
CA ALA A 336 -5.83 0.72 -22.27
C ALA A 336 -5.91 1.67 -23.47
N ILE A 337 -5.25 1.32 -24.57
CA ILE A 337 -5.35 2.05 -25.83
C ILE A 337 -6.81 2.02 -26.36
N ARG A 338 -7.40 0.86 -26.36
CA ARG A 338 -8.77 0.65 -26.86
C ARG A 338 -9.80 1.47 -26.07
N VAL A 339 -9.69 1.48 -24.72
CA VAL A 339 -10.65 2.20 -23.86
C VAL A 339 -10.21 3.63 -23.54
N LYS A 340 -9.04 4.04 -24.04
CA LYS A 340 -8.47 5.39 -23.82
C LYS A 340 -8.29 5.75 -22.35
N SER A 341 -7.87 4.77 -21.55
CA SER A 341 -7.61 4.97 -20.12
C SER A 341 -6.24 5.59 -19.82
N ILE A 342 -5.34 5.60 -20.79
CA ILE A 342 -4.02 6.24 -20.72
C ILE A 342 -3.77 7.06 -21.98
N GLU A 343 -2.92 8.07 -21.85
CA GLU A 343 -2.26 8.71 -23.00
C GLU A 343 -1.06 7.88 -23.43
N ILE A 344 -0.85 7.74 -24.72
CA ILE A 344 0.31 7.02 -25.26
C ILE A 344 1.54 7.91 -25.21
N LEU A 345 2.59 7.38 -24.59
CA LEU A 345 3.90 8.03 -24.53
C LEU A 345 4.76 7.59 -25.72
N GLU A 346 5.45 8.54 -26.32
CA GLU A 346 6.47 8.25 -27.34
C GLU A 346 7.74 7.72 -26.67
N VAL A 347 8.37 6.74 -27.29
CA VAL A 347 9.65 6.22 -26.83
C VAL A 347 10.73 7.28 -27.01
N PRO A 348 11.49 7.66 -25.96
CA PRO A 348 12.59 8.61 -26.11
C PRO A 348 13.68 8.07 -27.04
N GLU A 349 14.30 8.96 -27.82
CA GLU A 349 15.42 8.59 -28.70
C GLU A 349 16.54 7.85 -27.95
N SER A 350 16.79 8.18 -26.71
CA SER A 350 17.79 7.51 -25.87
C SER A 350 17.54 6.03 -25.64
N LEU A 351 16.34 5.55 -25.94
CA LEU A 351 15.91 4.15 -25.79
C LEU A 351 15.66 3.46 -27.15
N GLU A 352 15.78 4.19 -28.26
CA GLU A 352 15.63 3.64 -29.62
C GLU A 352 16.80 2.77 -30.06
#